data_1cee2c889a67316d2e7fa2b48442b25e
#
_entry.id   1cee2c889a67316d2e7fa2b48442b25e
#
_cell.length_a   1.000
_cell.length_b   1.000
_cell.length_c   1.000
_cell.angle_alpha   90.00
_cell.angle_beta   90.00
_cell.angle_gamma   90.00
#
_symmetry.space_group_name_H-M   'P 1'
#
loop_
_entity.id
_entity.type
_entity.pdbx_description
1 polymer ?
#
loop_
_entity_poly.entity_id
_entity_poly.type
_entity_poly.pdbx_seq_one_letter_code
_entity_poly.pdbx_strand_id
1 'polypeptide(L)'
;AGNADWQFNALVGLNIKFGKGYTETKPVYYETEPVAVEQPKPAPVVEQPQPKKEVVVAQPMKQDIFFALNSARIQEDQKSKIEMLVEYLQKNPSAKVKVIGYADVNTGNSKINKTLSEKRAANVADALKAKGVTVDRIIVDSKGDTVQPYKTPEENRVSICIAE
;
A
#
# COMPACT_ATOMS: atom_id res chain seq x y z
N ALA A 1 -30.99 -11.68 -12.92
CA ALA A 1 -32.34 -11.42 -13.44
C ALA A 1 -33.29 -11.44 -12.22
N GLY A 2 -33.64 -10.24 -11.71
CA GLY A 2 -34.57 -10.10 -10.60
C GLY A 2 -35.95 -9.81 -11.16
N ASN A 3 -36.91 -10.68 -10.88
CA ASN A 3 -38.30 -10.44 -11.18
C ASN A 3 -38.87 -9.51 -10.10
N ALA A 4 -39.26 -8.31 -10.52
CA ALA A 4 -40.07 -7.44 -9.69
C ALA A 4 -41.53 -7.86 -9.89
N ASP A 5 -42.14 -8.53 -8.90
CA ASP A 5 -43.54 -8.83 -8.88
C ASP A 5 -44.35 -7.58 -8.53
N TRP A 6 -45.02 -7.04 -9.51
CA TRP A 6 -46.02 -5.99 -9.32
C TRP A 6 -47.37 -6.63 -9.02
N GLN A 7 -47.84 -6.57 -7.80
CA GLN A 7 -49.17 -6.94 -7.46
C GLN A 7 -50.10 -5.72 -7.57
N PHE A 8 -50.95 -5.70 -8.62
CA PHE A 8 -52.07 -4.78 -8.69
C PHE A 8 -53.31 -5.41 -8.05
N ASN A 9 -53.72 -4.91 -6.90
CA ASN A 9 -55.00 -5.22 -6.35
C ASN A 9 -56.05 -4.22 -6.87
N ALA A 10 -56.75 -4.60 -7.91
CA ALA A 10 -57.91 -3.86 -8.36
C ALA A 10 -59.15 -4.45 -7.63
N LEU A 11 -59.71 -3.71 -6.68
CA LEU A 11 -60.99 -4.04 -6.05
C LEU A 11 -62.11 -3.53 -6.97
N VAL A 12 -62.69 -4.42 -7.79
CA VAL A 12 -63.88 -4.10 -8.58
C VAL A 12 -65.11 -4.41 -7.72
N GLY A 13 -65.70 -3.36 -7.17
CA GLY A 13 -66.99 -3.48 -6.45
C GLY A 13 -68.14 -3.52 -7.46
N LEU A 14 -68.78 -4.68 -7.64
CA LEU A 14 -70.00 -4.81 -8.41
C LEU A 14 -71.20 -4.37 -7.56
N ASN A 15 -71.83 -3.28 -7.87
CA ASN A 15 -73.00 -2.73 -7.16
C ASN A 15 -74.26 -3.08 -7.95
N ILE A 16 -75.01 -4.10 -7.48
CA ILE A 16 -76.27 -4.53 -8.11
C ILE A 16 -77.44 -3.94 -7.33
N LYS A 17 -78.21 -3.01 -7.93
CA LYS A 17 -79.39 -2.41 -7.35
C LYS A 17 -80.64 -3.26 -7.70
N PHE A 18 -81.33 -3.83 -6.70
CA PHE A 18 -82.65 -4.49 -6.86
C PHE A 18 -83.71 -3.78 -6.04
N GLY A 19 -84.72 -3.23 -6.73
CA GLY A 19 -86.03 -2.91 -6.13
C GLY A 19 -86.15 -1.48 -5.54
N LYS A 20 -87.46 -1.09 -5.34
CA LYS A 20 -87.90 0.15 -4.70
C LYS A 20 -87.66 0.08 -3.18
N GLY A 21 -86.67 0.87 -2.70
CA GLY A 21 -86.47 0.95 -1.23
C GLY A 21 -84.95 1.15 -0.86
N TYR A 22 -84.21 1.74 -1.75
CA TYR A 22 -82.78 2.00 -1.49
C TYR A 22 -82.60 3.32 -0.73
N THR A 23 -82.10 3.24 0.49
CA THR A 23 -81.57 4.38 1.27
C THR A 23 -80.11 4.55 0.93
N GLU A 24 -79.76 5.69 0.35
CA GLU A 24 -78.36 6.03 0.12
C GLU A 24 -77.67 6.25 1.45
N THR A 25 -76.90 5.26 1.90
CA THR A 25 -75.90 5.52 2.93
C THR A 25 -74.67 6.11 2.27
N LYS A 26 -74.37 7.35 2.59
CA LYS A 26 -73.09 7.95 2.16
C LYS A 26 -71.94 7.17 2.76
N PRO A 27 -70.96 6.80 1.96
CA PRO A 27 -69.78 6.14 2.52
C PRO A 27 -69.10 7.11 3.49
N VAL A 28 -69.00 6.72 4.74
CA VAL A 28 -68.16 7.42 5.72
C VAL A 28 -66.75 7.02 5.40
N TYR A 29 -66.01 7.94 4.79
CA TYR A 29 -64.58 7.80 4.67
C TYR A 29 -64.00 8.06 6.09
N TYR A 30 -63.52 7.07 6.74
CA TYR A 30 -62.64 7.24 7.85
C TYR A 30 -61.30 7.67 7.24
N GLU A 31 -61.00 8.97 7.33
CA GLU A 31 -59.66 9.47 7.10
C GLU A 31 -58.79 8.90 8.22
N THR A 32 -58.22 7.73 7.95
CA THR A 32 -57.16 7.22 8.81
C THR A 32 -55.98 8.16 8.61
N GLU A 33 -55.73 9.04 9.56
CA GLU A 33 -54.46 9.75 9.63
C GLU A 33 -53.36 8.72 9.41
N PRO A 34 -52.39 8.98 8.55
CA PRO A 34 -51.27 8.07 8.37
C PRO A 34 -50.59 7.93 9.73
N VAL A 35 -50.81 6.80 10.38
CA VAL A 35 -50.00 6.39 11.52
C VAL A 35 -48.56 6.45 10.98
N ALA A 36 -47.80 7.42 11.44
CA ALA A 36 -46.38 7.49 11.17
C ALA A 36 -45.81 6.16 11.65
N VAL A 37 -45.59 5.27 10.68
CA VAL A 37 -44.82 4.07 10.93
C VAL A 37 -43.44 4.59 11.24
N GLU A 38 -43.14 4.70 12.54
CA GLU A 38 -41.79 4.94 13.02
C GLU A 38 -40.91 3.90 12.30
N GLN A 39 -40.16 4.34 11.31
CA GLN A 39 -39.18 3.48 10.66
C GLN A 39 -38.30 2.95 11.79
N PRO A 40 -38.16 1.61 11.91
CA PRO A 40 -37.24 1.07 12.90
C PRO A 40 -35.89 1.77 12.68
N LYS A 41 -35.49 2.56 13.69
CA LYS A 41 -34.18 3.17 13.78
C LYS A 41 -33.18 2.12 13.34
N PRO A 42 -32.36 2.34 12.31
CA PRO A 42 -31.42 1.33 11.89
C PRO A 42 -30.62 0.93 13.13
N ALA A 43 -30.66 -0.34 13.44
CA ALA A 43 -29.86 -0.90 14.53
C ALA A 43 -28.43 -0.39 14.32
N PRO A 44 -27.72 0.02 15.38
CA PRO A 44 -26.35 0.44 15.22
C PRO A 44 -25.64 -0.66 14.44
N VAL A 45 -25.16 -0.32 13.25
CA VAL A 45 -24.29 -1.19 12.48
C VAL A 45 -23.14 -1.49 13.43
N VAL A 46 -23.15 -2.67 14.00
CA VAL A 46 -21.98 -3.19 14.69
C VAL A 46 -20.92 -3.24 13.59
N GLU A 47 -20.14 -2.20 13.52
CA GLU A 47 -18.94 -2.15 12.69
C GLU A 47 -18.14 -3.39 13.12
N GLN A 48 -18.24 -4.46 12.33
CA GLN A 48 -17.36 -5.60 12.51
C GLN A 48 -15.97 -5.01 12.51
N PRO A 49 -15.16 -5.21 13.55
CA PRO A 49 -13.80 -4.73 13.55
C PRO A 49 -13.17 -5.32 12.29
N GLN A 50 -12.94 -4.46 11.31
CA GLN A 50 -12.15 -4.85 10.15
C GLN A 50 -10.87 -5.45 10.74
N PRO A 51 -10.45 -6.64 10.30
CA PRO A 51 -9.22 -7.20 10.79
C PRO A 51 -8.17 -6.11 10.57
N LYS A 52 -7.72 -5.49 11.65
CA LYS A 52 -6.51 -4.67 11.62
C LYS A 52 -5.53 -5.59 10.94
N LYS A 53 -5.14 -5.26 9.70
CA LYS A 53 -3.94 -5.84 9.12
C LYS A 53 -2.89 -5.58 10.17
N GLU A 54 -2.53 -6.60 10.93
CA GLU A 54 -1.33 -6.56 11.75
C GLU A 54 -0.25 -6.10 10.78
N VAL A 55 0.16 -4.85 10.96
CA VAL A 55 1.38 -4.38 10.33
C VAL A 55 2.45 -5.22 11.02
N VAL A 56 2.73 -6.37 10.45
CA VAL A 56 3.93 -7.13 10.79
C VAL A 56 5.04 -6.15 10.47
N VAL A 57 5.54 -5.48 11.50
CA VAL A 57 6.70 -4.59 11.37
C VAL A 57 7.84 -5.52 11.00
N ALA A 58 8.07 -5.67 9.71
CA ALA A 58 9.17 -6.46 9.20
C ALA A 58 10.45 -5.88 9.79
N GLN A 59 11.26 -6.70 10.43
CA GLN A 59 12.51 -6.23 10.98
C GLN A 59 13.37 -5.65 9.84
N PRO A 60 13.97 -4.47 10.02
CA PRO A 60 14.73 -3.83 8.97
C PRO A 60 15.89 -4.73 8.54
N MET A 61 16.04 -4.88 7.23
CA MET A 61 17.11 -5.67 6.64
C MET A 61 18.25 -4.76 6.22
N LYS A 62 19.47 -5.01 6.74
CA LYS A 62 20.69 -4.31 6.33
C LYS A 62 21.56 -5.22 5.47
N GLN A 63 22.09 -4.71 4.36
CA GLN A 63 23.07 -5.36 3.51
C GLN A 63 24.17 -4.39 3.13
N ASP A 64 25.40 -4.86 3.20
CA ASP A 64 26.61 -4.09 2.87
C ASP A 64 27.21 -4.63 1.58
N ILE A 65 27.18 -3.81 0.50
CA ILE A 65 27.72 -4.14 -0.81
C ILE A 65 29.10 -3.53 -0.93
N PHE A 66 30.14 -4.35 -0.93
CA PHE A 66 31.52 -3.90 -1.00
C PHE A 66 32.05 -3.74 -2.42
N PHE A 67 32.99 -2.83 -2.61
CA PHE A 67 33.57 -2.51 -3.90
C PHE A 67 35.08 -2.60 -3.89
N ALA A 68 35.65 -2.93 -5.06
CA ALA A 68 37.08 -2.86 -5.26
C ALA A 68 37.58 -1.41 -5.22
N LEU A 69 38.89 -1.26 -5.04
CA LEU A 69 39.56 0.02 -5.07
C LEU A 69 39.24 0.78 -6.39
N ASN A 70 38.93 2.05 -6.26
CA ASN A 70 38.61 2.95 -7.40
C ASN A 70 37.55 2.38 -8.37
N SER A 71 36.63 1.55 -7.85
CA SER A 71 35.56 0.89 -8.62
C SER A 71 34.19 1.14 -8.01
N ALA A 72 33.20 1.26 -8.88
CA ALA A 72 31.78 1.24 -8.53
C ALA A 72 31.06 0.00 -9.11
N ARG A 73 31.83 -0.91 -9.73
CA ARG A 73 31.27 -2.15 -10.29
C ARG A 73 30.91 -3.12 -9.16
N ILE A 74 29.70 -3.60 -9.16
CA ILE A 74 29.24 -4.66 -8.25
C ILE A 74 29.94 -5.96 -8.61
N GLN A 75 30.63 -6.56 -7.65
CA GLN A 75 31.35 -7.83 -7.84
C GLN A 75 30.36 -9.01 -7.81
N GLU A 76 30.73 -10.13 -8.40
CA GLU A 76 29.86 -11.30 -8.51
C GLU A 76 29.44 -11.85 -7.14
N ASP A 77 30.39 -11.87 -6.19
CA ASP A 77 30.17 -12.31 -4.82
C ASP A 77 29.20 -11.41 -4.03
N GLN A 78 28.99 -10.16 -4.49
CA GLN A 78 28.06 -9.22 -3.86
C GLN A 78 26.63 -9.32 -4.44
N LYS A 79 26.44 -10.02 -5.56
CA LYS A 79 25.12 -10.13 -6.22
C LYS A 79 24.09 -10.86 -5.36
N SER A 80 24.51 -11.86 -4.61
CA SER A 80 23.63 -12.60 -3.69
C SER A 80 22.99 -11.69 -2.64
N LYS A 81 23.71 -10.66 -2.17
CA LYS A 81 23.18 -9.69 -1.20
C LYS A 81 22.10 -8.80 -1.81
N ILE A 82 22.24 -8.47 -3.11
CA ILE A 82 21.20 -7.74 -3.84
C ILE A 82 19.96 -8.62 -4.00
N GLU A 83 20.14 -9.92 -4.26
CA GLU A 83 19.02 -10.86 -4.37
C GLU A 83 18.26 -10.99 -3.06
N MET A 84 18.96 -11.07 -1.93
CA MET A 84 18.33 -11.05 -0.61
C MET A 84 17.52 -9.78 -0.34
N LEU A 85 18.03 -8.61 -0.76
CA LEU A 85 17.29 -7.35 -0.65
C LEU A 85 16.03 -7.36 -1.52
N VAL A 86 16.12 -7.86 -2.75
CA VAL A 86 14.98 -7.98 -3.67
C VAL A 86 13.92 -8.91 -3.09
N GLU A 87 14.33 -10.08 -2.57
CA GLU A 87 13.43 -11.04 -1.94
C GLU A 87 12.72 -10.42 -0.72
N TYR A 88 13.47 -9.71 0.12
CA TYR A 88 12.88 -9.00 1.25
C TYR A 88 11.84 -7.96 0.80
N LEU A 89 12.18 -7.15 -0.21
CA LEU A 89 11.27 -6.14 -0.75
C LEU A 89 10.05 -6.74 -1.44
N GLN A 90 10.15 -7.93 -2.03
CA GLN A 90 9.01 -8.65 -2.60
C GLN A 90 8.08 -9.18 -1.51
N LYS A 91 8.63 -9.69 -0.42
CA LYS A 91 7.85 -10.16 0.74
C LYS A 91 7.20 -9.00 1.51
N ASN A 92 7.76 -7.80 1.42
CA ASN A 92 7.30 -6.60 2.12
C ASN A 92 6.98 -5.46 1.12
N PRO A 93 5.80 -5.46 0.50
CA PRO A 93 5.46 -4.50 -0.57
C PRO A 93 5.48 -3.03 -0.14
N SER A 94 5.26 -2.72 1.13
CA SER A 94 5.31 -1.37 1.69
C SER A 94 6.73 -0.90 2.05
N ALA A 95 7.70 -1.82 2.18
CA ALA A 95 9.05 -1.49 2.56
C ALA A 95 9.78 -0.69 1.48
N LYS A 96 10.63 0.22 1.90
CA LYS A 96 11.53 1.00 1.04
C LYS A 96 12.96 0.61 1.34
N VAL A 97 13.86 0.80 0.37
CA VAL A 97 15.28 0.58 0.55
C VAL A 97 16.04 1.89 0.41
N LYS A 98 16.83 2.23 1.41
CA LYS A 98 17.77 3.34 1.38
C LYS A 98 19.17 2.80 1.06
N VAL A 99 19.75 3.29 -0.03
CA VAL A 99 21.08 2.92 -0.51
C VAL A 99 22.02 4.10 -0.29
N ILE A 100 23.01 3.95 0.58
CA ILE A 100 23.96 5.00 0.94
C ILE A 100 25.36 4.58 0.50
N GLY A 101 25.93 5.30 -0.46
CA GLY A 101 27.28 5.06 -0.96
C GLY A 101 28.36 5.74 -0.10
N TYR A 102 29.48 5.04 0.09
CA TYR A 102 30.64 5.51 0.83
C TYR A 102 31.93 5.28 0.02
N ALA A 103 32.94 6.07 0.33
CA ALA A 103 34.29 5.89 -0.19
C ALA A 103 35.30 6.01 0.95
N ASP A 104 36.41 5.31 0.85
CA ASP A 104 37.50 5.40 1.83
C ASP A 104 38.22 6.74 1.74
N VAL A 105 38.62 7.29 2.88
CA VAL A 105 39.32 8.57 2.98
C VAL A 105 40.81 8.49 2.58
N ASN A 106 41.38 7.28 2.61
CA ASN A 106 42.82 7.09 2.39
C ASN A 106 43.23 7.09 0.91
N THR A 107 42.23 7.01 0.01
CA THR A 107 42.49 6.98 -1.43
C THR A 107 41.69 8.07 -2.16
N GLY A 108 42.33 8.66 -3.19
CA GLY A 108 41.71 9.72 -3.98
C GLY A 108 41.68 11.08 -3.27
N ASN A 109 40.70 11.88 -3.59
CA ASN A 109 40.40 13.15 -2.93
C ASN A 109 38.85 13.27 -2.74
N SER A 110 38.43 14.23 -1.91
CA SER A 110 36.99 14.36 -1.57
C SER A 110 36.08 14.53 -2.78
N LYS A 111 36.53 15.20 -3.86
CA LYS A 111 35.73 15.35 -5.08
C LYS A 111 35.57 14.02 -5.81
N ILE A 112 36.66 13.25 -5.94
CA ILE A 112 36.66 11.91 -6.56
C ILE A 112 35.81 10.96 -5.70
N ASN A 113 36.03 10.96 -4.39
CA ASN A 113 35.37 10.10 -3.44
C ASN A 113 33.85 10.37 -3.38
N LYS A 114 33.45 11.63 -3.48
CA LYS A 114 32.02 11.99 -3.60
C LYS A 114 31.44 11.38 -4.88
N THR A 115 32.04 11.60 -6.03
CA THR A 115 31.55 11.03 -7.30
C THR A 115 31.56 9.50 -7.29
N LEU A 116 32.58 8.89 -6.68
CA LEU A 116 32.69 7.43 -6.59
C LEU A 116 31.59 6.82 -5.69
N SER A 117 31.31 7.45 -4.56
CA SER A 117 30.25 7.02 -3.67
C SER A 117 28.85 7.17 -4.30
N GLU A 118 28.62 8.25 -5.06
CA GLU A 118 27.40 8.45 -5.84
C GLU A 118 27.21 7.34 -6.87
N LYS A 119 28.26 7.03 -7.64
CA LYS A 119 28.23 5.94 -8.64
C LYS A 119 27.98 4.57 -8.00
N ARG A 120 28.58 4.29 -6.84
CA ARG A 120 28.37 3.05 -6.11
C ARG A 120 26.90 2.89 -5.70
N ALA A 121 26.31 3.93 -5.10
CA ALA A 121 24.91 3.92 -4.71
C ALA A 121 23.98 3.80 -5.93
N ALA A 122 24.26 4.53 -7.00
CA ALA A 122 23.49 4.47 -8.24
C ALA A 122 23.51 3.07 -8.87
N ASN A 123 24.69 2.45 -8.96
CA ASN A 123 24.81 1.10 -9.55
C ASN A 123 24.04 0.04 -8.74
N VAL A 124 24.01 0.16 -7.41
CA VAL A 124 23.19 -0.73 -6.58
C VAL A 124 21.70 -0.47 -6.82
N ALA A 125 21.29 0.81 -6.90
CA ALA A 125 19.90 1.15 -7.20
C ALA A 125 19.46 0.64 -8.57
N ASP A 126 20.33 0.74 -9.58
CA ASP A 126 20.05 0.23 -10.92
C ASP A 126 19.97 -1.30 -10.95
N ALA A 127 20.79 -1.99 -10.16
CA ALA A 127 20.71 -3.44 -10.01
C ALA A 127 19.39 -3.88 -9.35
N LEU A 128 18.91 -3.13 -8.35
CA LEU A 128 17.60 -3.37 -7.72
C LEU A 128 16.45 -3.13 -8.71
N LYS A 129 16.50 -2.04 -9.50
CA LYS A 129 15.52 -1.75 -10.56
C LYS A 129 15.48 -2.86 -11.61
N ALA A 130 16.66 -3.31 -12.07
CA ALA A 130 16.77 -4.39 -13.05
C ALA A 130 16.14 -5.71 -12.58
N LYS A 131 16.04 -5.90 -11.26
CA LYS A 131 15.36 -7.04 -10.62
C LYS A 131 13.89 -6.76 -10.24
N GLY A 132 13.32 -5.64 -10.72
CA GLY A 132 11.89 -5.33 -10.60
C GLY A 132 11.49 -4.50 -9.38
N VAL A 133 12.45 -3.93 -8.64
CA VAL A 133 12.12 -2.98 -7.55
C VAL A 133 11.76 -1.62 -8.17
N THR A 134 10.59 -1.08 -7.82
CA THR A 134 10.12 0.20 -8.34
C THR A 134 10.92 1.38 -7.79
N VAL A 135 11.07 2.43 -8.59
CA VAL A 135 11.88 3.62 -8.25
C VAL A 135 11.41 4.30 -6.96
N ASP A 136 10.09 4.36 -6.75
CA ASP A 136 9.46 5.00 -5.57
C ASP A 136 9.87 4.35 -4.25
N ARG A 137 10.40 3.13 -4.32
CA ARG A 137 10.85 2.36 -3.17
C ARG A 137 12.34 2.43 -2.94
N ILE A 138 13.10 3.11 -3.82
CA ILE A 138 14.56 3.20 -3.75
C ILE A 138 14.96 4.64 -3.44
N ILE A 139 15.59 4.84 -2.29
CA ILE A 139 16.14 6.14 -1.87
C ILE A 139 17.65 6.05 -1.99
N VAL A 140 18.26 6.91 -2.81
CA VAL A 140 19.71 6.93 -3.05
C VAL A 140 20.33 8.11 -2.34
N ASP A 141 21.40 7.87 -1.59
CA ASP A 141 22.19 8.88 -0.90
C ASP A 141 23.70 8.55 -1.04
N SER A 142 24.56 9.51 -0.79
CA SER A 142 26.01 9.31 -0.81
C SER A 142 26.69 10.21 0.22
N LYS A 143 27.72 9.70 0.87
CA LYS A 143 28.49 10.42 1.90
C LYS A 143 29.94 10.71 1.49
N GLY A 144 30.37 10.26 0.31
CA GLY A 144 31.75 10.40 -0.07
C GLY A 144 32.69 9.75 0.92
N ASP A 145 33.70 10.49 1.31
CA ASP A 145 34.68 10.15 2.36
C ASP A 145 34.46 10.88 3.69
N THR A 146 33.36 11.66 3.80
CA THR A 146 33.09 12.47 4.99
C THR A 146 32.66 11.63 6.20
N VAL A 147 32.15 10.44 5.95
CA VAL A 147 31.73 9.48 6.99
C VAL A 147 32.40 8.14 6.68
N GLN A 148 33.06 7.57 7.69
CA GLN A 148 33.69 6.27 7.61
C GLN A 148 32.92 5.30 8.51
N PRO A 149 31.99 4.51 7.95
CA PRO A 149 31.14 3.62 8.76
C PRO A 149 31.90 2.45 9.38
N TYR A 150 33.07 2.12 8.84
CA TYR A 150 33.93 1.02 9.28
C TYR A 150 35.33 1.49 9.64
N LYS A 151 36.10 0.61 10.29
CA LYS A 151 37.44 0.92 10.80
C LYS A 151 38.51 0.84 9.72
N THR A 152 38.32 -0.05 8.74
CA THR A 152 39.32 -0.27 7.69
C THR A 152 38.94 0.47 6.39
N PRO A 153 39.94 0.97 5.64
CA PRO A 153 39.68 1.64 4.36
C PRO A 153 38.93 0.73 3.37
N GLU A 154 39.25 -0.55 3.36
CA GLU A 154 38.65 -1.56 2.49
C GLU A 154 37.14 -1.67 2.74
N GLU A 155 36.74 -1.70 4.00
CA GLU A 155 35.32 -1.79 4.40
C GLU A 155 34.56 -0.49 4.10
N ASN A 156 35.24 0.64 4.03
CA ASN A 156 34.61 1.92 3.68
C ASN A 156 34.33 2.10 2.18
N ARG A 157 34.82 1.17 1.35
CA ARG A 157 34.41 1.07 -0.08
C ARG A 157 33.10 0.30 -0.21
N VAL A 158 32.01 0.89 0.28
CA VAL A 158 30.74 0.16 0.50
C VAL A 158 29.53 1.00 0.07
N SER A 159 28.45 0.33 -0.32
CA SER A 159 27.11 0.88 -0.28
C SER A 159 26.29 0.13 0.77
N ILE A 160 25.83 0.85 1.77
CA ILE A 160 24.96 0.31 2.84
C ILE A 160 23.52 0.42 2.38
N CYS A 161 22.83 -0.72 2.34
CA CYS A 161 21.43 -0.82 1.97
C CYS A 161 20.61 -1.16 3.21
N ILE A 162 19.62 -0.33 3.52
CA ILE A 162 18.70 -0.55 4.65
C ILE A 162 17.30 -0.60 4.07
N ALA A 163 16.64 -1.74 4.20
CA ALA A 163 15.26 -1.96 3.78
C ALA A 163 14.36 -2.02 5.01
N GLU A 164 13.33 -1.16 5.05
CA GLU A 164 12.40 -0.98 6.17
C GLU A 164 10.99 -0.57 5.69
#